data_76b259ce23049d9b9d83eaf9c5af1dd2
#
_entry.id   76b259ce23049d9b9d83eaf9c5af1dd2
#
_cell.length_a   1.000
_cell.length_b   1.000
_cell.length_c   1.000
_cell.angle_alpha   90.00
_cell.angle_beta   90.00
_cell.angle_gamma   90.00
#
_symmetry.space_group_name_H-M   'P 1'
#
loop_
_entity.id
_entity.type
_entity.pdbx_description
1 polymer ?
#
loop_
_entity_poly.entity_id
_entity_poly.type
_entity_poly.pdbx_seq_one_letter_code
_entity_poly.pdbx_strand_id
1 'polypeptide(L)'
;MKTIVTQIRQKRLMALVLFLLVGMTSVFAQKQVNVSGRITDELNEPMIGVSVLEKGTTNGVITDLDGNYTLSVNEGSTIVFSYIGYVTQEKKAVAGTMNIILKEDSKTLDEVVVVGYGVQKKSSVTGAISSVKAEDFENRTITNAEQALQGKTAGVQIISASAAPGSNPAIRIRGYSSNASSDPLYVVDGLRTKDISNLDPNDIESMEVLKDAASAAIYGAQAGNGVVLITTRKAKKGVRRISYDFQLSSQSLGRTPDILNAQEYVNYMTEGNLIPRETIDRYWDGKTNTDWIEETFESSMMQRHNVNFQGANDNGSLFASLSYLSNNGPIVGNKDVFDRITGTVNAESKGLVEVHDKQFIFPLSCTVCKRRLSNRFFDAVCHSA
;
A
#
# COMPACT_ATOMS: atom_id res chain seq x y z
N MET A 1 10.78 -71.91 11.79
CA MET A 1 11.27 -71.11 10.66
C MET A 1 10.87 -69.63 10.68
N LYS A 2 9.68 -69.23 11.13
CA LYS A 2 9.25 -67.82 11.20
C LYS A 2 10.09 -66.90 12.16
N THR A 3 10.57 -67.43 13.29
CA THR A 3 11.34 -66.68 14.31
C THR A 3 12.75 -66.28 13.84
N ILE A 4 13.40 -67.12 13.05
CA ILE A 4 14.76 -66.87 12.54
C ILE A 4 14.73 -65.75 11.46
N VAL A 5 13.73 -65.75 10.60
CA VAL A 5 13.55 -64.74 9.55
C VAL A 5 13.29 -63.34 10.17
N THR A 6 12.52 -63.29 11.26
CA THR A 6 12.21 -62.03 11.96
C THR A 6 13.47 -61.47 12.66
N GLN A 7 14.30 -62.30 13.25
CA GLN A 7 15.57 -61.84 13.85
C GLN A 7 16.59 -61.37 12.83
N ILE A 8 16.67 -61.99 11.65
CA ILE A 8 17.56 -61.50 10.58
C ILE A 8 17.08 -60.17 10.04
N ARG A 9 15.77 -59.98 9.92
CA ARG A 9 15.16 -58.76 9.45
C ARG A 9 15.38 -57.57 10.45
N GLN A 10 15.25 -57.84 11.73
CA GLN A 10 15.55 -56.87 12.80
C GLN A 10 17.02 -56.46 12.83
N LYS A 11 17.95 -57.42 12.69
CA LYS A 11 19.40 -57.11 12.66
C LYS A 11 19.78 -56.30 11.43
N ARG A 12 19.18 -56.57 10.26
CA ARG A 12 19.39 -55.74 9.04
C ARG A 12 18.82 -54.35 9.20
N LEU A 13 17.63 -54.18 9.79
CA LEU A 13 17.03 -52.90 10.05
C LEU A 13 17.88 -52.04 11.03
N MET A 14 18.38 -52.70 12.10
CA MET A 14 19.24 -52.07 13.07
C MET A 14 20.59 -51.65 12.47
N ALA A 15 21.16 -52.44 11.59
CA ALA A 15 22.39 -52.10 10.86
C ALA A 15 22.17 -50.94 9.87
N LEU A 16 21.01 -50.85 9.27
CA LEU A 16 20.64 -49.77 8.33
C LEU A 16 20.44 -48.46 9.10
N VAL A 17 19.78 -48.48 10.25
CA VAL A 17 19.60 -47.32 11.14
C VAL A 17 20.94 -46.85 11.68
N LEU A 18 21.85 -47.79 12.10
CA LEU A 18 23.20 -47.46 12.57
C LEU A 18 24.04 -46.79 11.45
N PHE A 19 23.95 -47.32 10.22
CA PHE A 19 24.64 -46.75 9.05
C PHE A 19 24.14 -45.35 8.70
N LEU A 20 22.83 -45.11 8.85
CA LEU A 20 22.18 -43.80 8.63
C LEU A 20 22.61 -42.80 9.74
N LEU A 21 22.71 -43.25 10.98
CA LEU A 21 23.18 -42.43 12.12
C LEU A 21 24.66 -42.05 11.99
N VAL A 22 25.52 -42.96 11.54
CA VAL A 22 26.95 -42.68 11.29
C VAL A 22 27.14 -41.77 10.09
N GLY A 23 26.29 -41.88 9.06
CA GLY A 23 26.28 -40.98 7.89
C GLY A 23 25.90 -39.52 8.22
N MET A 24 25.08 -39.31 9.25
CA MET A 24 24.67 -37.95 9.68
C MET A 24 25.76 -37.18 10.42
N THR A 25 26.75 -37.82 10.99
CA THR A 25 27.82 -37.17 11.79
C THR A 25 28.95 -36.56 10.90
N SER A 26 28.99 -36.88 9.62
CA SER A 26 30.07 -36.45 8.71
C SER A 26 29.84 -35.05 8.10
N VAL A 27 28.69 -34.38 8.36
CA VAL A 27 28.29 -33.16 7.61
C VAL A 27 28.72 -31.85 8.30
N PHE A 28 29.25 -31.87 9.53
CA PHE A 28 29.46 -30.64 10.32
C PHE A 28 30.91 -30.23 10.63
N ALA A 29 31.87 -30.69 9.88
CA ALA A 29 33.24 -30.18 10.04
C ALA A 29 33.54 -29.06 9.07
N GLN A 30 32.77 -27.95 9.10
CA GLN A 30 33.18 -26.73 8.40
C GLN A 30 34.30 -26.05 9.21
N LYS A 31 35.46 -25.87 8.59
CA LYS A 31 36.60 -25.18 9.19
C LYS A 31 36.25 -23.71 9.38
N GLN A 32 36.14 -23.29 10.65
CA GLN A 32 35.97 -21.88 10.99
C GLN A 32 37.31 -21.13 10.89
N VAL A 33 37.27 -19.92 10.37
CA VAL A 33 38.38 -19.01 10.30
C VAL A 33 38.03 -17.70 10.98
N ASN A 34 39.01 -17.15 11.69
CA ASN A 34 38.85 -15.82 12.27
C ASN A 34 39.33 -14.79 11.26
N VAL A 35 38.44 -13.87 10.93
CA VAL A 35 38.72 -12.71 10.09
C VAL A 35 38.69 -11.49 11.01
N SER A 36 39.73 -10.72 11.01
CA SER A 36 39.83 -9.46 11.75
C SER A 36 40.28 -8.35 10.81
N GLY A 37 40.03 -7.11 11.14
CA GLY A 37 40.47 -5.99 10.34
C GLY A 37 39.94 -4.67 10.83
N ARG A 38 40.25 -3.62 10.09
CA ARG A 38 39.78 -2.28 10.36
C ARG A 38 38.98 -1.76 9.18
N ILE A 39 37.90 -1.07 9.49
CA ILE A 39 37.02 -0.44 8.49
C ILE A 39 37.21 1.06 8.59
N THR A 40 37.48 1.69 7.45
CA THR A 40 37.69 3.13 7.31
C THR A 40 36.83 3.69 6.17
N ASP A 41 36.62 4.98 6.16
CA ASP A 41 36.09 5.72 5.03
C ASP A 41 37.14 6.07 3.99
N GLU A 42 36.81 6.84 2.94
CA GLU A 42 37.71 7.31 1.91
C GLU A 42 38.77 8.31 2.42
N LEU A 43 38.51 8.97 3.56
CA LEU A 43 39.41 9.88 4.24
C LEU A 43 40.33 9.16 5.25
N ASN A 44 40.25 7.81 5.29
CA ASN A 44 40.99 6.94 6.21
C ASN A 44 40.61 7.14 7.69
N GLU A 45 39.42 7.70 7.98
CA GLU A 45 38.85 7.82 9.31
C GLU A 45 38.21 6.49 9.76
N PRO A 46 38.36 6.07 11.03
CA PRO A 46 37.78 4.82 11.51
C PRO A 46 36.26 4.90 11.58
N MET A 47 35.59 3.88 11.07
CA MET A 47 34.13 3.82 11.04
C MET A 47 33.59 2.96 12.20
N ILE A 48 32.84 3.60 13.11
CA ILE A 48 32.23 3.00 14.29
C ILE A 48 30.83 2.46 13.91
N GLY A 49 30.49 1.27 14.42
CA GLY A 49 29.11 0.74 14.27
C GLY A 49 28.81 0.15 12.90
N VAL A 50 29.82 -0.11 12.06
CA VAL A 50 29.62 -0.81 10.78
C VAL A 50 29.19 -2.25 11.05
N SER A 51 28.13 -2.70 10.41
CA SER A 51 27.66 -4.07 10.49
C SER A 51 28.49 -4.98 9.58
N VAL A 52 29.07 -6.02 10.18
CA VAL A 52 29.89 -7.06 9.52
C VAL A 52 29.17 -8.39 9.72
N LEU A 53 28.56 -8.94 8.67
CA LEU A 53 27.67 -10.10 8.74
C LEU A 53 28.11 -11.19 7.76
N GLU A 54 28.08 -12.46 8.18
CA GLU A 54 28.22 -13.60 7.28
C GLU A 54 26.93 -13.79 6.49
N LYS A 55 27.03 -13.69 5.15
CA LYS A 55 25.88 -13.72 4.24
C LYS A 55 25.05 -14.98 4.40
N GLY A 56 23.73 -14.79 4.62
CA GLY A 56 22.77 -15.90 4.78
C GLY A 56 22.71 -16.50 6.18
N THR A 57 23.39 -15.88 7.16
CA THR A 57 23.36 -16.29 8.58
C THR A 57 23.03 -15.10 9.48
N THR A 58 22.83 -15.37 10.76
CA THR A 58 22.72 -14.34 11.82
C THR A 58 24.07 -14.08 12.52
N ASN A 59 25.17 -14.67 12.01
CA ASN A 59 26.49 -14.52 12.58
C ASN A 59 27.11 -13.20 12.13
N GLY A 60 27.30 -12.26 13.04
CA GLY A 60 27.82 -10.94 12.72
C GLY A 60 28.29 -10.16 13.95
N VAL A 61 29.04 -9.11 13.70
CA VAL A 61 29.58 -8.17 14.69
C VAL A 61 29.43 -6.74 14.18
N ILE A 62 29.60 -5.77 15.07
CA ILE A 62 29.74 -4.35 14.73
C ILE A 62 31.14 -3.87 15.05
N THR A 63 31.65 -2.88 14.31
CA THR A 63 32.96 -2.29 14.56
C THR A 63 32.99 -1.48 15.85
N ASP A 64 34.16 -1.49 16.52
CA ASP A 64 34.43 -0.71 17.73
C ASP A 64 34.74 0.78 17.40
N LEU A 65 35.15 1.54 18.44
CA LEU A 65 35.48 2.96 18.35
C LEU A 65 36.65 3.28 17.40
N ASP A 66 37.55 2.33 17.20
CA ASP A 66 38.70 2.44 16.33
C ASP A 66 38.45 1.82 14.95
N GLY A 67 37.20 1.40 14.67
CA GLY A 67 36.80 0.77 13.43
C GLY A 67 37.23 -0.70 13.28
N ASN A 68 37.72 -1.36 14.36
CA ASN A 68 38.17 -2.75 14.30
C ASN A 68 37.00 -3.71 14.45
N TYR A 69 37.13 -4.88 13.81
CA TYR A 69 36.20 -5.99 13.95
C TYR A 69 36.94 -7.33 14.03
N THR A 70 36.31 -8.31 14.62
CA THR A 70 36.76 -9.71 14.61
C THR A 70 35.53 -10.60 14.52
N LEU A 71 35.48 -11.43 13.49
CA LEU A 71 34.36 -12.33 13.22
C LEU A 71 34.87 -13.73 12.88
N SER A 72 34.31 -14.74 13.55
CA SER A 72 34.56 -16.15 13.21
C SER A 72 33.53 -16.61 12.19
N VAL A 73 33.98 -17.01 11.01
CA VAL A 73 33.12 -17.41 9.88
C VAL A 73 33.60 -18.71 9.28
N ASN A 74 32.78 -19.34 8.47
CA ASN A 74 33.18 -20.51 7.71
C ASN A 74 34.17 -20.12 6.60
N GLU A 75 35.22 -20.91 6.39
CA GLU A 75 36.21 -20.67 5.34
C GLU A 75 35.53 -20.60 3.97
N GLY A 76 35.77 -19.49 3.24
CA GLY A 76 35.18 -19.23 1.92
C GLY A 76 33.75 -18.67 1.92
N SER A 77 33.13 -18.42 3.10
CA SER A 77 31.85 -17.70 3.19
C SER A 77 31.99 -16.25 2.70
N THR A 78 30.91 -15.60 2.37
CA THR A 78 30.88 -14.19 1.97
C THR A 78 30.55 -13.34 3.18
N ILE A 79 31.38 -12.36 3.49
CA ILE A 79 31.13 -11.36 4.53
C ILE A 79 30.57 -10.11 3.86
N VAL A 80 29.50 -9.56 4.42
CA VAL A 80 28.83 -8.34 4.01
C VAL A 80 29.14 -7.22 4.99
N PHE A 81 29.67 -6.13 4.50
CA PHE A 81 29.99 -4.91 5.24
C PHE A 81 28.96 -3.85 4.88
N SER A 82 28.17 -3.39 5.83
CA SER A 82 27.12 -2.40 5.57
C SER A 82 27.08 -1.31 6.64
N TYR A 83 26.86 -0.07 6.19
CA TYR A 83 26.67 1.08 7.06
C TYR A 83 25.72 2.08 6.39
N ILE A 84 24.95 2.80 7.18
CA ILE A 84 23.96 3.77 6.67
C ILE A 84 24.71 4.90 5.94
N GLY A 85 24.33 5.15 4.68
CA GLY A 85 24.98 6.17 3.86
C GLY A 85 26.23 5.72 3.10
N TYR A 86 26.57 4.42 3.16
CA TYR A 86 27.73 3.86 2.47
C TYR A 86 27.36 2.68 1.58
N VAL A 87 28.13 2.48 0.50
CA VAL A 87 27.93 1.37 -0.43
C VAL A 87 28.27 0.05 0.26
N THR A 88 27.32 -0.86 0.33
CA THR A 88 27.53 -2.20 0.88
C THR A 88 28.57 -2.94 0.08
N GLN A 89 29.59 -3.52 0.73
CA GLN A 89 30.63 -4.33 0.12
C GLN A 89 30.51 -5.79 0.53
N GLU A 90 30.78 -6.69 -0.42
CA GLU A 90 30.83 -8.14 -0.18
C GLU A 90 32.25 -8.65 -0.46
N LYS A 91 32.82 -9.41 0.48
CA LYS A 91 34.16 -10.03 0.33
C LYS A 91 34.12 -11.48 0.80
N LYS A 92 34.88 -12.34 0.14
CA LYS A 92 35.06 -13.72 0.59
C LYS A 92 35.95 -13.76 1.82
N ALA A 93 35.53 -14.55 2.83
CA ALA A 93 36.28 -14.76 4.04
C ALA A 93 37.60 -15.48 3.77
N VAL A 94 38.68 -14.85 4.14
CA VAL A 94 40.07 -15.40 4.09
C VAL A 94 40.61 -15.24 5.50
N ALA A 95 41.26 -16.29 6.01
CA ALA A 95 41.91 -16.22 7.31
C ALA A 95 42.97 -15.11 7.37
N GLY A 96 42.87 -14.24 8.38
CA GLY A 96 43.82 -13.15 8.57
C GLY A 96 43.20 -11.77 8.66
N THR A 97 44.00 -10.73 8.42
CA THR A 97 43.56 -9.33 8.51
C THR A 97 42.97 -8.86 7.19
N MET A 98 41.74 -8.36 7.23
CA MET A 98 41.01 -7.83 6.08
C MET A 98 40.54 -6.39 6.37
N ASN A 99 41.27 -5.42 5.88
CA ASN A 99 40.93 -4.02 5.98
C ASN A 99 39.99 -3.62 4.83
N ILE A 100 38.94 -2.87 5.15
CA ILE A 100 37.88 -2.46 4.22
C ILE A 100 37.77 -0.95 4.23
N ILE A 101 37.73 -0.36 3.03
CA ILE A 101 37.42 1.06 2.85
C ILE A 101 36.01 1.12 2.31
N LEU A 102 35.06 1.68 3.07
CA LEU A 102 33.70 1.91 2.61
C LEU A 102 33.64 3.25 1.89
N LYS A 103 32.97 3.25 0.75
CA LYS A 103 32.72 4.46 -0.05
C LYS A 103 31.38 5.00 0.33
N GLU A 104 31.29 6.33 0.47
CA GLU A 104 30.01 6.98 0.64
C GLU A 104 29.08 6.59 -0.53
N ASP A 105 27.87 6.14 -0.20
CA ASP A 105 26.83 6.01 -1.20
C ASP A 105 26.35 7.42 -1.56
N SER A 106 27.01 8.04 -2.52
CA SER A 106 26.59 9.32 -3.09
C SER A 106 25.27 9.22 -3.86
N LYS A 107 24.72 8.02 -3.97
CA LYS A 107 23.30 7.80 -4.16
C LYS A 107 22.58 8.00 -2.82
N THR A 108 22.70 9.20 -2.21
CA THR A 108 21.58 9.74 -1.45
C THR A 108 20.38 9.43 -2.32
N LEU A 109 19.40 8.76 -1.78
CA LEU A 109 18.07 8.67 -2.38
C LEU A 109 17.62 10.11 -2.60
N ASP A 110 18.05 10.70 -3.73
CA ASP A 110 17.50 11.93 -4.22
C ASP A 110 16.04 11.65 -4.43
N GLU A 111 15.23 11.92 -3.40
CA GLU A 111 13.80 11.82 -3.50
C GLU A 111 13.38 12.78 -4.59
N VAL A 112 13.10 12.21 -5.75
CA VAL A 112 12.61 12.95 -6.91
C VAL A 112 11.11 13.10 -6.78
N VAL A 113 10.62 14.32 -7.00
CA VAL A 113 9.20 14.62 -7.08
C VAL A 113 8.86 15.02 -8.50
N VAL A 114 7.72 14.59 -8.96
CA VAL A 114 7.18 15.01 -10.25
C VAL A 114 6.68 16.45 -10.10
N VAL A 115 7.20 17.35 -10.92
CA VAL A 115 6.77 18.74 -10.97
C VAL A 115 6.42 19.10 -12.39
N GLY A 116 5.17 19.37 -12.61
CA GLY A 116 4.69 19.78 -13.92
C GLY A 116 4.96 18.76 -15.03
N TYR A 117 5.79 19.12 -15.98
CA TYR A 117 6.16 18.27 -17.12
C TYR A 117 7.52 17.59 -16.95
N GLY A 118 8.06 17.53 -15.74
CA GLY A 118 9.38 16.95 -15.49
C GLY A 118 9.54 16.37 -14.08
N VAL A 119 10.67 15.70 -13.88
CA VAL A 119 11.07 15.15 -12.59
C VAL A 119 12.19 16.02 -12.04
N GLN A 120 12.03 16.55 -10.82
CA GLN A 120 13.04 17.35 -10.13
C GLN A 120 13.40 16.73 -8.80
N LYS A 121 14.61 17.01 -8.31
CA LYS A 121 15.00 16.61 -6.95
C LYS A 121 14.14 17.37 -5.94
N LYS A 122 13.62 16.68 -4.94
CA LYS A 122 12.80 17.29 -3.88
C LYS A 122 13.51 18.45 -3.20
N SER A 123 14.83 18.35 -3.04
CA SER A 123 15.67 19.39 -2.47
C SER A 123 15.75 20.67 -3.31
N SER A 124 15.48 20.60 -4.61
CA SER A 124 15.49 21.75 -5.53
C SER A 124 14.13 22.44 -5.69
N VAL A 125 13.07 21.85 -5.11
CA VAL A 125 11.72 22.41 -5.20
C VAL A 125 11.46 23.31 -4.02
N THR A 126 11.29 24.60 -4.30
CA THR A 126 11.06 25.63 -3.26
C THR A 126 9.60 25.73 -2.80
N GLY A 127 8.68 25.02 -3.45
CA GLY A 127 7.24 24.99 -3.15
C GLY A 127 6.85 24.00 -2.05
N ALA A 128 5.72 24.21 -1.37
CA ALA A 128 5.16 23.27 -0.40
C ALA A 128 4.54 22.05 -1.11
N ILE A 129 5.36 21.08 -1.47
CA ILE A 129 4.95 19.80 -2.06
C ILE A 129 4.88 18.73 -0.96
N SER A 130 3.80 17.98 -0.93
CA SER A 130 3.69 16.76 -0.12
C SER A 130 3.58 15.57 -1.05
N SER A 131 4.41 14.57 -0.80
CA SER A 131 4.42 13.31 -1.57
C SER A 131 3.94 12.18 -0.67
N VAL A 132 3.10 11.31 -1.20
CA VAL A 132 2.64 10.06 -0.60
C VAL A 132 2.95 8.95 -1.59
N LYS A 133 3.69 7.93 -1.15
CA LYS A 133 4.10 6.80 -1.98
C LYS A 133 3.18 5.60 -1.77
N ALA A 134 3.21 4.65 -2.70
CA ALA A 134 2.44 3.41 -2.62
C ALA A 134 2.64 2.68 -1.27
N GLU A 135 3.87 2.63 -0.76
CA GLU A 135 4.25 2.00 0.50
C GLU A 135 3.50 2.56 1.72
N ASP A 136 3.06 3.85 1.64
CA ASP A 136 2.33 4.53 2.71
C ASP A 136 0.89 4.04 2.86
N PHE A 137 0.32 3.43 1.84
CA PHE A 137 -1.09 3.00 1.82
C PHE A 137 -1.32 1.55 1.37
N GLU A 138 -0.28 0.80 0.96
CA GLU A 138 -0.38 -0.62 0.57
C GLU A 138 -1.09 -1.49 1.62
N ASN A 139 -0.86 -1.22 2.91
CA ASN A 139 -1.44 -1.99 4.02
C ASN A 139 -2.77 -1.39 4.54
N ARG A 140 -3.37 -0.44 3.80
CA ARG A 140 -4.64 0.19 4.19
C ARG A 140 -5.78 -0.29 3.31
N THR A 141 -6.93 -0.51 3.92
CA THR A 141 -8.17 -0.79 3.20
C THR A 141 -8.73 0.51 2.64
N ILE A 142 -8.31 0.88 1.42
CA ILE A 142 -8.81 2.06 0.71
C ILE A 142 -9.54 1.62 -0.55
N THR A 143 -10.68 2.22 -0.83
CA THR A 143 -11.50 1.91 -2.02
C THR A 143 -11.25 2.89 -3.16
N ASN A 144 -10.87 4.13 -2.83
CA ASN A 144 -10.63 5.22 -3.77
C ASN A 144 -9.23 5.81 -3.57
N ALA A 145 -8.65 6.31 -4.65
CA ALA A 145 -7.30 6.90 -4.65
C ALA A 145 -7.19 8.12 -3.71
N GLU A 146 -8.27 8.90 -3.59
CA GLU A 146 -8.32 10.08 -2.72
C GLU A 146 -8.08 9.75 -1.25
N GLN A 147 -8.53 8.58 -0.80
CA GLN A 147 -8.35 8.13 0.59
C GLN A 147 -6.89 7.86 0.95
N ALA A 148 -6.02 7.63 -0.03
CA ALA A 148 -4.58 7.46 0.18
C ALA A 148 -3.94 8.71 0.83
N LEU A 149 -4.45 9.90 0.52
CA LEU A 149 -3.94 11.17 1.05
C LEU A 149 -4.40 11.48 2.47
N GLN A 150 -5.41 10.75 2.98
CA GLN A 150 -6.02 11.04 4.27
C GLN A 150 -5.04 10.84 5.43
N GLY A 151 -4.81 11.93 6.20
CA GLY A 151 -3.91 11.91 7.36
C GLY A 151 -2.41 11.89 7.02
N LYS A 152 -2.03 11.81 5.72
CA LYS A 152 -0.64 11.79 5.27
C LYS A 152 -0.13 13.15 4.82
N THR A 153 -1.04 14.05 4.46
CA THR A 153 -0.70 15.32 3.82
C THR A 153 -1.24 16.49 4.61
N ALA A 154 -0.37 17.29 5.25
CA ALA A 154 -0.78 18.47 6.00
C ALA A 154 -1.46 19.50 5.08
N GLY A 155 -2.57 20.09 5.54
CA GLY A 155 -3.36 21.06 4.76
C GLY A 155 -4.22 20.46 3.64
N VAL A 156 -4.37 19.14 3.61
CA VAL A 156 -5.31 18.42 2.74
C VAL A 156 -6.37 17.77 3.62
N GLN A 157 -7.61 18.07 3.33
CA GLN A 157 -8.78 17.50 4.00
C GLN A 157 -9.53 16.59 3.01
N ILE A 158 -9.81 15.39 3.45
CA ILE A 158 -10.62 14.41 2.71
C ILE A 158 -11.99 14.35 3.38
N ILE A 159 -13.03 14.70 2.65
CA ILE A 159 -14.40 14.76 3.15
C ILE A 159 -15.22 13.68 2.45
N SER A 160 -15.62 12.66 3.20
CA SER A 160 -16.58 11.65 2.71
C SER A 160 -17.98 12.14 3.05
N ALA A 161 -18.68 12.69 2.06
CA ALA A 161 -20.05 13.19 2.23
C ALA A 161 -21.07 12.04 2.33
N SER A 162 -20.72 10.86 1.89
CA SER A 162 -21.57 9.66 1.92
C SER A 162 -20.77 8.43 2.29
N ALA A 163 -21.37 7.54 3.07
CA ALA A 163 -20.84 6.22 3.36
C ALA A 163 -21.27 5.16 2.32
N ALA A 164 -22.07 5.56 1.32
CA ALA A 164 -22.55 4.64 0.29
C ALA A 164 -21.38 4.06 -0.50
N PRO A 165 -21.37 2.76 -0.81
CA PRO A 165 -20.36 2.14 -1.63
C PRO A 165 -20.18 2.86 -2.97
N GLY A 166 -18.91 3.05 -3.39
CA GLY A 166 -18.57 3.75 -4.63
C GLY A 166 -18.78 5.27 -4.59
N SER A 167 -19.05 5.88 -3.43
CA SER A 167 -19.04 7.34 -3.30
C SER A 167 -17.60 7.86 -3.29
N ASN A 168 -17.36 8.96 -4.02
CA ASN A 168 -16.06 9.60 -4.09
C ASN A 168 -15.93 10.61 -2.95
N PRO A 169 -14.85 10.56 -2.16
CA PRO A 169 -14.56 11.62 -1.20
C PRO A 169 -14.14 12.90 -1.93
N ALA A 170 -14.54 14.04 -1.39
CA ALA A 170 -14.08 15.33 -1.86
C ALA A 170 -12.73 15.70 -1.23
N ILE A 171 -11.79 16.15 -2.05
CA ILE A 171 -10.49 16.68 -1.58
C ILE A 171 -10.59 18.20 -1.45
N ARG A 172 -10.08 18.73 -0.33
CA ARG A 172 -9.93 20.18 -0.14
C ARG A 172 -8.48 20.47 0.26
N ILE A 173 -7.84 21.36 -0.50
CA ILE A 173 -6.47 21.77 -0.26
C ILE A 173 -6.50 23.21 0.28
N ARG A 174 -6.05 23.38 1.54
CA ARG A 174 -6.03 24.69 2.23
C ARG A 174 -7.41 25.37 2.36
N GLY A 175 -8.50 24.57 2.36
CA GLY A 175 -9.86 25.06 2.56
C GLY A 175 -10.62 25.37 1.29
N TYR A 176 -11.54 26.30 1.36
CA TYR A 176 -12.41 26.70 0.25
C TYR A 176 -11.89 28.00 -0.36
N SER A 177 -11.61 27.99 -1.64
CA SER A 177 -11.12 29.17 -2.40
C SER A 177 -12.20 29.78 -3.27
N SER A 178 -13.31 29.09 -3.52
CA SER A 178 -14.39 29.52 -4.40
C SER A 178 -15.74 29.00 -3.92
N ASN A 179 -16.80 29.78 -4.17
CA ASN A 179 -18.17 29.33 -3.91
C ASN A 179 -18.69 28.38 -5.00
N ALA A 180 -18.05 28.33 -6.18
CA ALA A 180 -18.49 27.49 -7.30
C ALA A 180 -17.95 26.06 -7.20
N SER A 181 -16.64 25.88 -7.08
CA SER A 181 -15.97 24.60 -6.87
C SER A 181 -14.66 24.81 -6.16
N SER A 182 -14.37 23.94 -5.21
CA SER A 182 -13.10 23.90 -4.48
C SER A 182 -12.35 22.59 -4.69
N ASP A 183 -12.72 21.82 -5.73
CA ASP A 183 -12.04 20.59 -6.09
C ASP A 183 -10.67 20.90 -6.70
N PRO A 184 -9.62 20.15 -6.36
CA PRO A 184 -8.31 20.31 -6.96
C PRO A 184 -8.32 19.82 -8.42
N LEU A 185 -7.32 20.24 -9.19
CA LEU A 185 -7.04 19.66 -10.48
C LEU A 185 -6.26 18.36 -10.29
N TYR A 186 -6.73 17.27 -10.90
CA TYR A 186 -5.98 16.02 -10.96
C TYR A 186 -5.17 15.95 -12.25
N VAL A 187 -3.96 15.44 -12.14
CA VAL A 187 -3.08 15.17 -13.28
C VAL A 187 -2.53 13.77 -13.15
N VAL A 188 -3.00 12.85 -13.98
CA VAL A 188 -2.59 11.44 -13.98
C VAL A 188 -1.63 11.22 -15.14
N ASP A 189 -0.38 10.86 -14.85
CA ASP A 189 0.70 10.67 -15.85
C ASP A 189 0.81 11.82 -16.87
N GLY A 190 0.62 13.05 -16.38
CA GLY A 190 0.66 14.28 -17.22
C GLY A 190 -0.67 14.64 -17.89
N LEU A 191 -1.70 13.81 -17.81
CA LEU A 191 -3.01 14.09 -18.37
C LEU A 191 -3.93 14.72 -17.31
N ARG A 192 -4.55 15.86 -17.65
CA ARG A 192 -5.49 16.57 -16.78
C ARG A 192 -6.83 15.85 -16.77
N THR A 193 -7.35 15.59 -15.58
CA THR A 193 -8.69 15.01 -15.39
C THR A 193 -9.42 15.71 -14.25
N LYS A 194 -10.74 15.65 -14.26
CA LYS A 194 -11.58 16.16 -13.17
C LYS A 194 -11.95 15.09 -12.15
N ASP A 195 -11.77 13.83 -12.52
CA ASP A 195 -12.20 12.68 -11.72
C ASP A 195 -11.14 11.57 -11.80
N ILE A 196 -10.88 10.95 -10.66
CA ILE A 196 -9.94 9.81 -10.51
C ILE A 196 -10.63 8.59 -9.90
N SER A 197 -11.95 8.58 -9.84
CA SER A 197 -12.74 7.45 -9.32
C SER A 197 -12.48 6.12 -10.03
N ASN A 198 -12.03 6.24 -11.29
CA ASN A 198 -11.70 5.11 -12.15
C ASN A 198 -10.29 4.53 -11.90
N LEU A 199 -9.48 5.19 -11.07
CA LEU A 199 -8.12 4.74 -10.81
C LEU A 199 -8.09 3.79 -9.61
N ASP A 200 -7.52 2.59 -9.81
CA ASP A 200 -7.31 1.68 -8.69
C ASP A 200 -6.13 2.15 -7.84
N PRO A 201 -6.28 2.25 -6.52
CA PRO A 201 -5.17 2.63 -5.64
C PRO A 201 -3.92 1.77 -5.78
N ASN A 202 -4.08 0.49 -6.13
CA ASN A 202 -2.96 -0.43 -6.32
C ASN A 202 -2.13 -0.12 -7.58
N ASP A 203 -2.68 0.63 -8.54
CA ASP A 203 -1.98 1.04 -9.74
C ASP A 203 -1.19 2.34 -9.57
N ILE A 204 -1.26 2.97 -8.39
CA ILE A 204 -0.57 4.21 -8.07
C ILE A 204 0.82 3.91 -7.55
N GLU A 205 1.83 4.61 -8.05
CA GLU A 205 3.21 4.61 -7.54
C GLU A 205 3.41 5.74 -6.53
N SER A 206 2.96 6.95 -6.87
CA SER A 206 3.03 8.12 -5.98
C SER A 206 1.93 9.13 -6.26
N MET A 207 1.63 9.94 -5.25
CA MET A 207 0.74 11.09 -5.33
C MET A 207 1.44 12.32 -4.74
N GLU A 208 1.60 13.36 -5.52
CA GLU A 208 2.17 14.63 -5.08
C GLU A 208 1.10 15.72 -5.05
N VAL A 209 1.02 16.46 -3.96
CA VAL A 209 0.06 17.55 -3.79
C VAL A 209 0.79 18.89 -3.86
N LEU A 210 0.51 19.65 -4.93
CA LEU A 210 0.98 21.02 -5.11
C LEU A 210 -0.01 21.97 -4.43
N LYS A 211 0.41 22.51 -3.29
CA LYS A 211 -0.46 23.34 -2.45
C LYS A 211 -0.31 24.83 -2.73
N ASP A 212 0.82 25.22 -3.33
CA ASP A 212 1.17 26.62 -3.55
C ASP A 212 0.88 27.03 -4.98
N ALA A 213 0.43 28.25 -5.16
CA ALA A 213 0.18 28.84 -6.47
C ALA A 213 1.44 28.89 -7.36
N ALA A 214 2.63 29.05 -6.77
CA ALA A 214 3.88 29.05 -7.51
C ALA A 214 4.19 27.68 -8.16
N SER A 215 4.05 26.58 -7.42
CA SER A 215 4.26 25.22 -7.94
C SER A 215 3.12 24.78 -8.87
N ALA A 216 1.92 25.31 -8.68
CA ALA A 216 0.74 24.99 -9.48
C ALA A 216 0.60 25.88 -10.76
N ALA A 217 1.40 26.96 -10.86
CA ALA A 217 1.25 27.99 -11.91
C ALA A 217 1.32 27.44 -13.36
N ILE A 218 2.10 26.39 -13.60
CA ILE A 218 2.23 25.75 -14.92
C ILE A 218 0.92 25.11 -15.42
N TYR A 219 -0.01 24.81 -14.49
CA TYR A 219 -1.32 24.25 -14.82
C TYR A 219 -2.39 25.32 -15.10
N GLY A 220 -2.03 26.62 -14.91
CA GLY A 220 -2.89 27.77 -15.19
C GLY A 220 -4.01 27.95 -14.16
N ALA A 221 -5.06 28.68 -14.55
CA ALA A 221 -6.15 29.08 -13.65
C ALA A 221 -6.93 27.91 -13.02
N GLN A 222 -6.96 26.75 -13.65
CA GLN A 222 -7.61 25.55 -13.11
C GLN A 222 -6.91 24.99 -11.86
N ALA A 223 -5.66 25.38 -11.62
CA ALA A 223 -4.86 24.97 -10.48
C ALA A 223 -5.06 25.83 -9.23
N GLY A 224 -5.99 26.80 -9.27
CA GLY A 224 -6.25 27.73 -8.15
C GLY A 224 -6.63 27.04 -6.84
N ASN A 225 -7.25 25.86 -6.90
CA ASN A 225 -7.61 25.04 -5.75
C ASN A 225 -6.52 24.01 -5.37
N GLY A 226 -5.31 24.12 -5.96
CA GLY A 226 -4.24 23.14 -5.84
C GLY A 226 -4.29 22.07 -6.92
N VAL A 227 -3.21 21.29 -7.02
CA VAL A 227 -3.07 20.20 -8.00
C VAL A 227 -2.66 18.92 -7.30
N VAL A 228 -3.27 17.81 -7.65
CA VAL A 228 -2.86 16.47 -7.25
C VAL A 228 -2.26 15.78 -8.47
N LEU A 229 -0.94 15.57 -8.43
CA LEU A 229 -0.23 14.80 -9.44
C LEU A 229 -0.25 13.34 -9.03
N ILE A 230 -0.58 12.47 -9.96
CA ILE A 230 -0.64 11.04 -9.73
C ILE A 230 0.25 10.37 -10.76
N THR A 231 1.20 9.60 -10.26
CA THR A 231 2.06 8.77 -11.10
C THR A 231 1.61 7.33 -10.95
N THR A 232 1.30 6.68 -12.07
CA THR A 232 0.93 5.27 -12.06
C THR A 232 2.15 4.36 -12.13
N ARG A 233 1.98 3.13 -11.67
CA ARG A 233 3.06 2.13 -11.66
C ARG A 233 3.54 1.82 -13.05
N LYS A 234 4.87 1.73 -13.20
CA LYS A 234 5.56 1.32 -14.42
C LYS A 234 6.42 0.09 -14.15
N ALA A 235 6.67 -0.69 -15.20
CA ALA A 235 7.55 -1.83 -15.07
C ALA A 235 9.01 -1.39 -14.91
N LYS A 236 9.73 -1.98 -13.95
CA LYS A 236 11.16 -1.71 -13.69
C LYS A 236 12.02 -2.64 -14.54
N LYS A 237 13.15 -2.12 -15.09
CA LYS A 237 14.09 -2.89 -15.89
C LYS A 237 14.57 -4.16 -15.18
N GLY A 238 14.66 -5.26 -15.94
CA GLY A 238 15.13 -6.55 -15.44
C GLY A 238 14.13 -7.32 -14.58
N VAL A 239 12.96 -6.75 -14.32
CA VAL A 239 11.91 -7.41 -13.55
C VAL A 239 10.86 -7.98 -14.49
N ARG A 240 10.55 -9.28 -14.35
CA ARG A 240 9.37 -9.92 -14.93
C ARG A 240 8.62 -10.54 -13.78
N ARG A 241 7.43 -10.03 -13.49
CA ARG A 241 6.65 -10.46 -12.33
C ARG A 241 5.16 -10.44 -12.65
N ILE A 242 4.47 -11.47 -12.19
CA ILE A 242 3.02 -11.49 -12.05
C ILE A 242 2.73 -11.46 -10.56
N SER A 243 1.84 -10.60 -10.12
CA SER A 243 1.37 -10.55 -8.74
C SER A 243 -0.16 -10.65 -8.72
N TYR A 244 -0.65 -11.30 -7.69
CA TYR A 244 -2.06 -11.36 -7.37
C TYR A 244 -2.26 -10.92 -5.93
N ASP A 245 -3.09 -9.90 -5.74
CA ASP A 245 -3.43 -9.34 -4.46
C ASP A 245 -4.91 -9.57 -4.18
N PHE A 246 -5.21 -10.18 -3.05
CA PHE A 246 -6.57 -10.42 -2.58
C PHE A 246 -6.79 -9.71 -1.26
N GLN A 247 -7.89 -8.96 -1.18
CA GLN A 247 -8.31 -8.29 0.04
C GLN A 247 -9.75 -8.62 0.35
N LEU A 248 -9.99 -9.08 1.57
CA LEU A 248 -11.33 -9.31 2.13
C LEU A 248 -11.48 -8.44 3.38
N SER A 249 -12.55 -7.66 3.44
CA SER A 249 -12.82 -6.78 4.58
C SER A 249 -14.27 -6.91 5.01
N SER A 250 -14.49 -6.98 6.32
CA SER A 250 -15.82 -6.89 6.92
C SER A 250 -16.07 -5.43 7.31
N GLN A 251 -17.26 -4.95 6.98
CA GLN A 251 -17.73 -3.61 7.30
C GLN A 251 -18.93 -3.73 8.25
N SER A 252 -18.93 -2.93 9.28
CA SER A 252 -20.05 -2.83 10.22
C SER A 252 -20.28 -1.37 10.56
N LEU A 253 -21.47 -1.06 11.03
CA LEU A 253 -21.73 0.24 11.61
C LEU A 253 -20.73 0.49 12.74
N GLY A 254 -20.19 1.69 12.78
CA GLY A 254 -19.39 2.16 13.88
C GLY A 254 -20.26 2.43 15.12
N ARG A 255 -19.82 3.36 15.94
CA ARG A 255 -20.61 3.78 17.11
C ARG A 255 -21.87 4.51 16.66
N THR A 256 -23.03 3.93 16.96
CA THR A 256 -24.34 4.55 16.77
C THR A 256 -24.70 5.39 18.01
N PRO A 257 -25.49 6.47 17.85
CA PRO A 257 -26.06 7.16 18.99
C PRO A 257 -27.04 6.25 19.71
N ASP A 258 -27.10 6.36 21.03
CA ASP A 258 -28.16 5.72 21.81
C ASP A 258 -29.48 6.42 21.48
N ILE A 259 -30.43 5.65 20.98
CA ILE A 259 -31.80 6.11 20.70
C ILE A 259 -32.76 5.59 21.74
N LEU A 260 -33.77 6.38 22.00
CA LEU A 260 -34.82 5.99 22.93
C LEU A 260 -35.57 4.74 22.44
N ASN A 261 -35.82 3.80 23.34
CA ASN A 261 -36.70 2.70 23.04
C ASN A 261 -38.15 3.21 22.98
N ALA A 262 -39.11 2.37 22.51
CA ALA A 262 -40.50 2.79 22.33
C ALA A 262 -41.14 3.31 23.62
N GLN A 263 -40.89 2.69 24.76
CA GLN A 263 -41.39 3.13 26.04
C GLN A 263 -40.81 4.46 26.51
N GLU A 264 -39.49 4.62 26.37
CA GLU A 264 -38.79 5.87 26.69
C GLU A 264 -39.27 7.01 25.81
N TYR A 265 -39.42 6.75 24.49
CA TYR A 265 -39.98 7.71 23.55
C TYR A 265 -41.40 8.16 23.94
N VAL A 266 -42.27 7.22 24.27
CA VAL A 266 -43.65 7.50 24.72
C VAL A 266 -43.65 8.33 26.00
N ASN A 267 -42.82 7.98 26.97
CA ASN A 267 -42.69 8.75 28.22
C ASN A 267 -42.21 10.17 27.92
N TYR A 268 -41.16 10.32 27.13
CA TYR A 268 -40.61 11.63 26.72
C TYR A 268 -41.69 12.51 26.05
N MET A 269 -42.41 11.97 25.08
CA MET A 269 -43.46 12.68 24.34
C MET A 269 -44.65 13.07 25.21
N THR A 270 -45.01 12.22 26.18
CA THR A 270 -46.16 12.44 27.10
C THR A 270 -45.76 13.47 28.17
N GLU A 271 -44.59 13.33 28.79
CA GLU A 271 -44.13 14.27 29.83
C GLU A 271 -43.86 15.66 29.26
N GLY A 272 -43.37 15.73 28.01
CA GLY A 272 -43.19 16.98 27.28
C GLY A 272 -44.47 17.63 26.77
N ASN A 273 -45.64 17.01 26.98
CA ASN A 273 -46.93 17.41 26.40
C ASN A 273 -46.88 17.62 24.88
N LEU A 274 -46.02 16.86 24.18
CA LEU A 274 -45.87 16.93 22.73
C LEU A 274 -46.96 16.12 22.00
N ILE A 275 -47.34 14.99 22.57
CA ILE A 275 -48.40 14.12 22.05
C ILE A 275 -49.33 13.69 23.20
N PRO A 276 -50.66 13.85 23.09
CA PRO A 276 -51.61 13.36 24.09
C PRO A 276 -51.53 11.85 24.26
N ARG A 277 -51.59 11.37 25.48
CA ARG A 277 -51.55 9.94 25.82
C ARG A 277 -52.59 9.12 25.05
N GLU A 278 -53.78 9.65 24.90
CA GLU A 278 -54.90 9.01 24.16
C GLU A 278 -54.54 8.72 22.69
N THR A 279 -53.72 9.60 22.08
CA THR A 279 -53.24 9.39 20.72
C THR A 279 -52.24 8.24 20.66
N ILE A 280 -51.33 8.16 21.64
CA ILE A 280 -50.35 7.10 21.72
C ILE A 280 -51.02 5.76 21.91
N ASP A 281 -51.96 5.65 22.87
CA ASP A 281 -52.70 4.42 23.20
C ASP A 281 -53.58 3.93 22.03
N ARG A 282 -53.89 4.80 21.07
CA ARG A 282 -54.61 4.43 19.83
C ARG A 282 -53.73 3.77 18.81
N TYR A 283 -52.44 4.13 18.73
CA TYR A 283 -51.55 3.73 17.66
C TYR A 283 -50.46 2.77 18.12
N TRP A 284 -50.17 2.66 19.42
CA TRP A 284 -49.13 1.78 19.97
C TRP A 284 -49.73 0.75 20.91
N ASP A 285 -49.38 -0.49 20.74
CA ASP A 285 -49.88 -1.65 21.50
C ASP A 285 -49.23 -1.79 22.89
N GLY A 286 -48.33 -0.90 23.28
CA GLY A 286 -47.61 -0.94 24.55
C GLY A 286 -46.52 -2.01 24.63
N LYS A 287 -46.24 -2.74 23.54
CA LYS A 287 -45.27 -3.85 23.50
C LYS A 287 -44.29 -3.76 22.37
N THR A 288 -44.74 -3.32 21.19
CA THR A 288 -43.88 -3.24 20.01
C THR A 288 -42.74 -2.27 20.26
N ASN A 289 -41.52 -2.79 20.16
CA ASN A 289 -40.28 -2.02 20.25
C ASN A 289 -39.32 -2.50 19.14
N THR A 290 -39.26 -1.76 18.07
CA THR A 290 -38.44 -2.09 16.93
C THR A 290 -37.15 -1.27 16.97
N ASP A 291 -36.01 -1.93 16.97
CA ASP A 291 -34.72 -1.25 16.76
C ASP A 291 -34.53 -1.03 15.26
N TRP A 292 -34.83 0.18 14.81
CA TRP A 292 -34.73 0.55 13.40
C TRP A 292 -33.28 0.57 12.88
N ILE A 293 -32.29 0.69 13.78
CA ILE A 293 -30.89 0.62 13.38
C ILE A 293 -30.54 -0.82 13.02
N GLU A 294 -30.92 -1.78 13.89
CA GLU A 294 -30.67 -3.21 13.65
C GLU A 294 -31.43 -3.73 12.42
N GLU A 295 -32.69 -3.27 12.25
CA GLU A 295 -33.52 -3.65 11.09
C GLU A 295 -33.03 -3.04 9.76
N THR A 296 -32.32 -1.93 9.81
CA THR A 296 -31.90 -1.22 8.59
C THR A 296 -30.49 -1.58 8.19
N PHE A 297 -29.62 -1.88 9.14
CA PHE A 297 -28.21 -2.06 8.89
C PHE A 297 -27.71 -3.45 9.32
N GLU A 298 -26.86 -4.03 8.51
CA GLU A 298 -26.17 -5.29 8.78
C GLU A 298 -24.68 -5.19 8.52
N SER A 299 -23.92 -6.15 9.05
CA SER A 299 -22.52 -6.27 8.70
C SER A 299 -22.38 -6.78 7.26
N SER A 300 -21.57 -6.12 6.48
CA SER A 300 -21.37 -6.42 5.07
C SER A 300 -19.91 -6.78 4.75
N MET A 301 -19.67 -7.26 3.56
CA MET A 301 -18.35 -7.66 3.11
C MET A 301 -17.94 -6.92 1.86
N MET A 302 -16.66 -6.56 1.83
CA MET A 302 -15.98 -6.03 0.66
C MET A 302 -14.88 -7.00 0.25
N GLN A 303 -14.79 -7.29 -1.04
CA GLN A 303 -13.72 -8.09 -1.64
C GLN A 303 -13.08 -7.35 -2.79
N ARG A 304 -11.75 -7.46 -2.89
CA ARG A 304 -10.97 -6.94 -3.99
C ARG A 304 -10.03 -8.00 -4.50
N HIS A 305 -9.95 -8.11 -5.81
CA HIS A 305 -8.99 -8.96 -6.51
C HIS A 305 -8.21 -8.07 -7.47
N ASN A 306 -6.90 -8.10 -7.40
CA ASN A 306 -6.03 -7.38 -8.32
C ASN A 306 -4.98 -8.34 -8.86
N VAL A 307 -4.88 -8.41 -10.19
CA VAL A 307 -3.83 -9.15 -10.89
C VAL A 307 -3.02 -8.14 -11.67
N ASN A 308 -1.72 -8.11 -11.46
CA ASN A 308 -0.85 -7.25 -12.23
C ASN A 308 0.32 -8.03 -12.85
N PHE A 309 0.68 -7.62 -14.03
CA PHE A 309 1.84 -8.09 -14.78
C PHE A 309 2.78 -6.91 -15.01
N GLN A 310 4.06 -7.12 -14.77
CA GLN A 310 5.09 -6.16 -15.13
C GLN A 310 6.25 -6.86 -15.80
N GLY A 311 6.74 -6.26 -16.88
CA GLY A 311 7.90 -6.74 -17.61
C GLY A 311 8.61 -5.61 -18.32
N ALA A 312 9.92 -5.50 -18.16
CA ALA A 312 10.71 -4.50 -18.85
C ALA A 312 12.07 -5.07 -19.28
N ASN A 313 12.49 -4.63 -20.45
CA ASN A 313 13.82 -4.89 -21.01
C ASN A 313 14.45 -3.56 -21.48
N ASP A 314 15.57 -3.63 -22.19
CA ASP A 314 16.26 -2.42 -22.69
C ASP A 314 15.47 -1.70 -23.79
N ASN A 315 14.58 -2.39 -24.50
CA ASN A 315 13.83 -1.88 -25.64
C ASN A 315 12.43 -1.40 -25.30
N GLY A 316 11.90 -1.78 -24.13
CA GLY A 316 10.57 -1.35 -23.71
C GLY A 316 10.12 -1.88 -22.37
N SER A 317 9.02 -1.34 -21.88
CA SER A 317 8.38 -1.74 -20.63
C SER A 317 6.88 -1.90 -20.81
N LEU A 318 6.31 -2.85 -20.07
CA LEU A 318 4.86 -3.11 -20.05
C LEU A 318 4.45 -3.37 -18.60
N PHE A 319 3.52 -2.57 -18.12
CA PHE A 319 2.73 -2.82 -16.93
C PHE A 319 1.27 -3.00 -17.33
N ALA A 320 0.63 -4.05 -16.87
CA ALA A 320 -0.79 -4.27 -17.07
C ALA A 320 -1.42 -4.76 -15.78
N SER A 321 -2.55 -4.19 -15.40
CA SER A 321 -3.32 -4.61 -14.23
C SER A 321 -4.79 -4.83 -14.58
N LEU A 322 -5.43 -5.73 -13.83
CA LEU A 322 -6.86 -5.96 -13.84
C LEU A 322 -7.33 -6.08 -12.40
N SER A 323 -8.22 -5.20 -12.00
CA SER A 323 -8.80 -5.14 -10.66
C SER A 323 -10.31 -5.36 -10.69
N TYR A 324 -10.80 -6.15 -9.77
CA TYR A 324 -12.22 -6.33 -9.47
C TYR A 324 -12.46 -5.97 -8.02
N LEU A 325 -13.35 -5.02 -7.77
CA LEU A 325 -13.83 -4.61 -6.46
C LEU A 325 -15.33 -4.87 -6.39
N SER A 326 -15.74 -5.63 -5.37
CA SER A 326 -17.15 -5.76 -4.99
C SER A 326 -17.31 -5.29 -3.55
N ASN A 327 -18.13 -4.30 -3.35
CA ASN A 327 -18.38 -3.69 -2.05
C ASN A 327 -19.88 -3.70 -1.78
N ASN A 328 -20.32 -4.55 -0.85
CA ASN A 328 -21.64 -4.50 -0.29
C ASN A 328 -21.67 -3.43 0.79
N GLY A 329 -22.61 -2.53 0.72
CA GLY A 329 -22.85 -1.58 1.79
C GLY A 329 -23.61 -2.19 2.97
N PRO A 330 -23.72 -1.44 4.08
CA PRO A 330 -24.31 -1.96 5.31
C PRO A 330 -25.85 -1.99 5.33
N ILE A 331 -26.54 -1.69 4.23
CA ILE A 331 -28.01 -1.71 4.18
C ILE A 331 -28.52 -3.13 4.00
N VAL A 332 -29.41 -3.58 4.87
CA VAL A 332 -30.00 -4.92 4.84
C VAL A 332 -30.56 -5.27 3.46
N GLY A 333 -30.23 -6.47 3.00
CA GLY A 333 -30.75 -7.06 1.77
C GLY A 333 -29.97 -6.67 0.49
N ASN A 334 -28.69 -6.35 0.59
CA ASN A 334 -27.81 -6.06 -0.55
C ASN A 334 -28.38 -4.97 -1.50
N LYS A 335 -28.91 -3.92 -0.93
CA LYS A 335 -29.56 -2.84 -1.70
C LYS A 335 -28.58 -1.80 -2.21
N ASP A 336 -27.40 -1.73 -1.62
CA ASP A 336 -26.34 -0.76 -1.90
C ASP A 336 -25.04 -1.44 -2.34
N VAL A 337 -25.10 -2.27 -3.36
CA VAL A 337 -23.92 -2.97 -3.93
C VAL A 337 -23.22 -2.09 -4.95
N PHE A 338 -21.90 -2.06 -4.86
CA PHE A 338 -21.02 -1.39 -5.81
C PHE A 338 -19.97 -2.37 -6.36
N ASP A 339 -20.02 -2.62 -7.66
CA ASP A 339 -19.05 -3.42 -8.37
C ASP A 339 -18.25 -2.53 -9.34
N ARG A 340 -16.92 -2.68 -9.31
CA ARG A 340 -16.01 -1.95 -10.21
C ARG A 340 -14.99 -2.92 -10.80
N ILE A 341 -14.86 -2.91 -12.13
CA ILE A 341 -13.79 -3.58 -12.86
C ILE A 341 -12.92 -2.50 -13.46
N THR A 342 -11.63 -2.53 -13.19
CA THR A 342 -10.65 -1.57 -13.70
C THR A 342 -9.53 -2.30 -14.41
N GLY A 343 -9.20 -1.88 -15.63
CA GLY A 343 -8.04 -2.38 -16.37
C GLY A 343 -7.10 -1.21 -16.69
N THR A 344 -5.82 -1.36 -16.38
CA THR A 344 -4.77 -0.37 -16.65
C THR A 344 -3.66 -1.00 -17.47
N VAL A 345 -3.21 -0.31 -18.51
CA VAL A 345 -2.07 -0.74 -19.33
C VAL A 345 -1.15 0.44 -19.57
N ASN A 346 0.08 0.33 -19.08
CA ASN A 346 1.16 1.28 -19.30
C ASN A 346 2.25 0.60 -20.12
N ALA A 347 2.45 1.05 -21.36
CA ALA A 347 3.45 0.52 -22.27
C ALA A 347 4.39 1.63 -22.71
N GLU A 348 5.69 1.33 -22.71
CA GLU A 348 6.74 2.24 -23.16
C GLU A 348 7.66 1.47 -24.11
N SER A 349 7.96 1.99 -25.29
CA SER A 349 8.85 1.38 -26.27
C SER A 349 9.93 2.36 -26.71
N LYS A 350 11.18 1.89 -26.71
CA LYS A 350 12.33 2.61 -27.24
C LYS A 350 12.62 2.06 -28.63
N GLY A 351 12.39 2.83 -29.67
CA GLY A 351 12.98 2.55 -30.98
C GLY A 351 12.08 1.95 -32.05
N LEU A 352 10.85 2.42 -32.25
CA LEU A 352 10.08 2.13 -33.44
C LEU A 352 9.94 3.30 -34.43
N VAL A 353 10.38 4.50 -34.05
CA VAL A 353 10.42 5.64 -34.98
C VAL A 353 11.62 6.54 -34.60
N GLU A 354 12.53 6.75 -35.51
CA GLU A 354 13.50 7.86 -35.48
C GLU A 354 12.76 9.20 -35.67
N VAL A 355 11.98 9.59 -34.68
CA VAL A 355 11.46 10.95 -34.57
C VAL A 355 11.65 11.37 -33.14
N HIS A 356 12.72 12.13 -32.92
CA HIS A 356 12.95 13.00 -31.78
C HIS A 356 12.15 12.67 -30.52
N ASP A 357 12.76 11.97 -29.59
CA ASP A 357 12.55 12.00 -28.12
C ASP A 357 11.07 12.11 -27.65
N LYS A 358 10.17 11.31 -28.22
CA LYS A 358 8.80 11.22 -27.73
C LYS A 358 8.51 9.82 -27.20
N GLN A 359 8.49 9.73 -25.88
CA GLN A 359 7.88 8.60 -25.17
C GLN A 359 6.39 8.56 -25.53
N PHE A 360 5.96 7.50 -26.20
CA PHE A 360 4.52 7.24 -26.34
C PHE A 360 4.06 6.47 -25.10
N ILE A 361 3.48 7.19 -24.16
CA ILE A 361 2.74 6.60 -23.04
C ILE A 361 1.30 6.44 -23.53
N PHE A 362 0.82 5.22 -23.64
CA PHE A 362 -0.59 4.93 -23.84
C PHE A 362 -1.18 4.48 -22.50
N PRO A 363 -1.73 5.39 -21.67
CA PRO A 363 -2.56 4.98 -20.56
C PRO A 363 -3.92 4.59 -21.14
N LEU A 364 -4.16 3.31 -21.29
CA LEU A 364 -5.50 2.78 -21.59
C LEU A 364 -6.07 2.30 -20.26
N SER A 365 -6.96 3.08 -19.66
CA SER A 365 -7.76 2.64 -18.53
C SER A 365 -9.20 2.48 -18.99
N CYS A 366 -9.76 1.29 -18.80
CA CYS A 366 -11.17 1.02 -19.00
C CYS A 366 -11.78 0.64 -17.67
N THR A 367 -12.78 1.39 -17.24
CA THR A 367 -13.49 1.10 -15.99
C THR A 367 -14.97 0.90 -16.28
N VAL A 368 -15.50 -0.23 -15.85
CA VAL A 368 -16.94 -0.50 -15.88
C VAL A 368 -17.43 -0.50 -14.44
N CYS A 369 -18.21 0.50 -14.08
CA CYS A 369 -18.87 0.60 -12.77
C CYS A 369 -20.34 0.21 -12.93
N LYS A 370 -20.81 -0.67 -12.07
CA LYS A 370 -22.23 -1.01 -11.98
C LYS A 370 -22.69 -0.77 -10.53
N ARG A 371 -23.57 0.20 -10.35
CA ARG A 371 -24.22 0.46 -9.08
C ARG A 371 -25.64 -0.12 -9.16
N ARG A 372 -25.96 -1.10 -8.33
CA ARG A 372 -27.33 -1.55 -8.12
C ARG A 372 -27.91 -0.80 -6.94
N LEU A 373 -28.60 0.29 -7.22
CA LEU A 373 -29.56 0.87 -6.28
C LEU A 373 -30.91 0.25 -6.63
N SER A 374 -31.56 -0.42 -5.71
CA SER A 374 -32.95 -0.80 -5.90
C SER A 374 -33.78 0.48 -5.81
N ASN A 375 -34.33 0.91 -6.92
CA ASN A 375 -35.08 2.16 -7.10
C ASN A 375 -36.34 2.28 -6.19
N ARG A 376 -36.65 1.30 -5.35
CA ARG A 376 -37.87 1.32 -4.55
C ARG A 376 -37.79 2.13 -3.25
N PHE A 377 -36.62 2.53 -2.79
CA PHE A 377 -36.51 3.25 -1.51
C PHE A 377 -36.46 4.78 -1.67
N PHE A 378 -36.05 5.28 -2.85
CA PHE A 378 -35.99 6.73 -3.12
C PHE A 378 -37.34 7.32 -3.55
N ASP A 379 -38.23 6.52 -4.14
CA ASP A 379 -39.57 6.98 -4.50
C ASP A 379 -40.48 7.18 -3.29
N ALA A 380 -40.19 6.56 -2.14
CA ALA A 380 -40.95 6.73 -0.91
C ALA A 380 -40.56 7.99 -0.10
N VAL A 381 -39.37 8.53 -0.29
CA VAL A 381 -38.87 9.70 0.44
C VAL A 381 -39.08 11.02 -0.33
N CYS A 382 -39.22 10.96 -1.65
CA CYS A 382 -39.45 12.16 -2.48
C CYS A 382 -40.94 12.55 -2.66
N HIS A 383 -41.89 11.75 -2.14
CA HIS A 383 -43.32 12.08 -2.20
C HIS A 383 -43.94 12.54 -0.87
N SER A 384 -43.10 12.82 0.14
CA SER A 384 -43.58 13.36 1.43
C SER A 384 -42.77 14.58 1.90
N ALA A 385 -42.35 15.46 0.98
CA ALA A 385 -41.84 16.79 1.28
C ALA A 385 -42.59 17.85 0.46
#